data_d26bf5542d063dc3e89f5eb5c98b01be
#
_entry.id   d26bf5542d063dc3e89f5eb5c98b01be
#
_cell.length_a   1.000
_cell.length_b   1.000
_cell.length_c   1.000
_cell.angle_alpha   90.00
_cell.angle_beta   90.00
_cell.angle_gamma   90.00
#
_symmetry.space_group_name_H-M   'P 1'
#
loop_
_entity.id
_entity.type
_entity.pdbx_description
1 polymer ?
#
loop_
_entity_poly.entity_id
_entity_poly.type
_entity_poly.pdbx_seq_one_letter_code
_entity_poly.pdbx_strand_id
1 'polypeptide(L)'
;SAGTFVYLTLLMIPNFLPVILPIALFCIVVFVYARLVMDRELVVMRASGVSQLALARPAVILALLVVGIGYFLNLYLIPESYRMFRQMQWDIRYNYSHILLKEGAFNELPNGKTVYVRERTSNGELKGILYHDNSDQKNISTIMAARGALVESNDGARVVMFDGNRQVVDPNNNRLSVLYFDRHVIEIKTNKGKANNRHVEARERHLSELFNPENENISLDDRGKFIVEGHKRLISPWQALTLTIVALACLISGSFSRRSQ
;
A
#
# COMPACT_ATOMS: atom_id res chain seq x y z
N SER A 1 11.54 11.29 -8.19
CA SER A 1 11.79 12.68 -7.82
C SER A 1 11.31 12.94 -6.37
N ALA A 2 11.87 13.99 -5.70
CA ALA A 2 11.48 14.34 -4.33
C ALA A 2 9.97 14.60 -4.21
N GLY A 3 9.35 15.21 -5.22
CA GLY A 3 7.90 15.45 -5.25
C GLY A 3 7.05 14.18 -5.22
N THR A 4 7.47 13.13 -5.89
CA THR A 4 6.79 11.81 -5.88
C THR A 4 6.81 11.21 -4.47
N PHE A 5 7.93 11.34 -3.77
CA PHE A 5 8.07 10.84 -2.40
C PHE A 5 7.14 11.59 -1.42
N VAL A 6 7.11 12.93 -1.50
CA VAL A 6 6.21 13.76 -0.69
C VAL A 6 4.75 13.42 -0.97
N TYR A 7 4.37 13.24 -2.24
CA TYR A 7 3.01 12.87 -2.61
C TYR A 7 2.60 11.50 -2.05
N LEU A 8 3.48 10.48 -2.14
CA LEU A 8 3.23 9.17 -1.53
C LEU A 8 3.06 9.25 -0.01
N THR A 9 3.85 10.08 0.66
CA THR A 9 3.74 10.30 2.10
C THR A 9 2.41 10.95 2.46
N LEU A 10 1.96 11.95 1.70
CA LEU A 10 0.66 12.60 1.91
C LEU A 10 -0.52 11.62 1.74
N LEU A 11 -0.44 10.70 0.77
CA LEU A 11 -1.46 9.66 0.56
C LEU A 11 -1.57 8.69 1.73
N MET A 12 -0.53 8.54 2.54
CA MET A 12 -0.55 7.65 3.71
C MET A 12 -1.15 8.30 4.96
N ILE A 13 -1.20 9.64 5.05
CA ILE A 13 -1.71 10.36 6.22
C ILE A 13 -3.13 9.95 6.60
N PRO A 14 -4.11 9.83 5.66
CA PRO A 14 -5.48 9.47 6.00
C PRO A 14 -5.62 8.12 6.72
N ASN A 15 -4.68 7.20 6.52
CA ASN A 15 -4.72 5.88 7.15
C ASN A 15 -4.48 5.92 8.67
N PHE A 16 -3.84 6.95 9.18
CA PHE A 16 -3.55 7.11 10.62
C PHE A 16 -4.66 7.87 11.36
N LEU A 17 -5.43 8.70 10.66
CA LEU A 17 -6.47 9.53 11.26
C LEU A 17 -7.53 8.75 12.05
N PRO A 18 -8.05 7.59 11.59
CA PRO A 18 -9.04 6.82 12.35
C PRO A 18 -8.56 6.32 13.70
N VAL A 19 -7.26 6.20 13.88
CA VAL A 19 -6.66 5.79 15.17
C VAL A 19 -6.36 7.02 16.03
N ILE A 20 -5.82 8.07 15.43
CA ILE A 20 -5.40 9.28 16.15
C ILE A 20 -6.60 10.06 16.67
N LEU A 21 -7.68 10.22 15.88
CA LEU A 21 -8.84 11.03 16.25
C LEU A 21 -9.55 10.54 17.52
N PRO A 22 -9.89 9.24 17.68
CA PRO A 22 -10.51 8.75 18.92
C PRO A 22 -9.61 8.95 20.16
N ILE A 23 -8.31 8.72 20.02
CA ILE A 23 -7.35 8.87 21.12
C ILE A 23 -7.20 10.35 21.49
N ALA A 24 -7.04 11.22 20.50
CA ALA A 24 -6.95 12.67 20.75
C ALA A 24 -8.22 13.20 21.44
N LEU A 25 -9.40 12.78 20.97
CA LEU A 25 -10.66 13.15 21.61
C LEU A 25 -10.73 12.65 23.06
N PHE A 26 -10.34 11.40 23.30
CA PHE A 26 -10.30 10.85 24.67
C PHE A 26 -9.38 11.69 25.57
N CYS A 27 -8.17 12.00 25.13
CA CYS A 27 -7.24 12.83 25.89
C CYS A 27 -7.80 14.24 26.19
N ILE A 28 -8.44 14.87 25.20
CA ILE A 28 -9.07 16.18 25.38
C ILE A 28 -10.20 16.10 26.39
N VAL A 29 -11.10 15.12 26.28
CA VAL A 29 -12.22 14.94 27.21
C VAL A 29 -11.69 14.69 28.62
N VAL A 30 -10.73 13.77 28.77
CA VAL A 30 -10.12 13.49 30.08
C VAL A 30 -9.51 14.75 30.67
N PHE A 31 -8.72 15.49 29.91
CA PHE A 31 -8.06 16.70 30.38
C PHE A 31 -9.04 17.78 30.82
N VAL A 32 -10.06 18.08 30.00
CA VAL A 32 -11.05 19.11 30.28
C VAL A 32 -11.87 18.73 31.50
N TYR A 33 -12.42 17.52 31.58
CA TYR A 33 -13.24 17.13 32.71
C TYR A 33 -12.44 16.91 34.00
N ALA A 34 -11.19 16.43 33.92
CA ALA A 34 -10.31 16.39 35.08
C ALA A 34 -10.05 17.79 35.65
N ARG A 35 -9.84 18.78 34.79
CA ARG A 35 -9.68 20.15 35.20
C ARG A 35 -10.94 20.72 35.87
N LEU A 36 -12.13 20.49 35.28
CA LEU A 36 -13.41 20.89 35.91
C LEU A 36 -13.62 20.23 37.30
N VAL A 37 -13.11 19.00 37.46
CA VAL A 37 -13.13 18.32 38.78
C VAL A 37 -12.16 19.01 39.75
N MET A 38 -10.92 19.26 39.34
CA MET A 38 -9.89 19.89 40.18
C MET A 38 -10.28 21.31 40.61
N ASP A 39 -10.81 22.12 39.70
CA ASP A 39 -11.23 23.49 39.94
C ASP A 39 -12.57 23.57 40.71
N ARG A 40 -13.16 22.37 41.06
CA ARG A 40 -14.46 22.25 41.78
C ARG A 40 -15.67 22.78 40.99
N GLU A 41 -15.51 23.19 39.74
CA GLU A 41 -16.58 23.73 38.91
C GLU A 41 -17.70 22.71 38.70
N LEU A 42 -17.32 21.44 38.51
CA LEU A 42 -18.28 20.34 38.33
C LEU A 42 -19.19 20.17 39.55
N VAL A 43 -18.66 20.38 40.75
CA VAL A 43 -19.45 20.32 42.02
C VAL A 43 -20.43 21.45 42.08
N VAL A 44 -20.02 22.67 41.74
CA VAL A 44 -20.89 23.88 41.72
C VAL A 44 -22.01 23.70 40.69
N MET A 45 -21.72 23.24 39.51
CA MET A 45 -22.73 22.96 38.47
C MET A 45 -23.75 21.88 38.92
N ARG A 46 -23.30 20.86 39.63
CA ARG A 46 -24.22 19.85 40.21
C ARG A 46 -25.06 20.44 41.34
N ALA A 47 -24.47 21.25 42.18
CA ALA A 47 -25.20 21.91 43.29
C ALA A 47 -26.29 22.89 42.76
N SER A 48 -26.10 23.47 41.59
CA SER A 48 -27.11 24.29 40.90
C SER A 48 -28.19 23.47 40.17
N GLY A 49 -28.20 22.13 40.31
CA GLY A 49 -29.22 21.26 39.75
C GLY A 49 -28.97 20.77 38.34
N VAL A 50 -27.79 20.96 37.76
CA VAL A 50 -27.43 20.48 36.43
C VAL A 50 -27.27 18.97 36.50
N SER A 51 -28.00 18.22 35.66
CA SER A 51 -27.93 16.75 35.62
C SER A 51 -26.62 16.25 35.04
N GLN A 52 -26.18 15.04 35.41
CA GLN A 52 -24.97 14.41 34.90
C GLN A 52 -24.99 14.26 33.38
N LEU A 53 -26.16 13.97 32.81
CA LEU A 53 -26.36 13.85 31.36
C LEU A 53 -26.22 15.20 30.67
N ALA A 54 -26.67 16.28 31.29
CA ALA A 54 -26.51 17.64 30.75
C ALA A 54 -25.02 18.05 30.70
N LEU A 55 -24.24 17.68 31.72
CA LEU A 55 -22.81 17.89 31.76
C LEU A 55 -22.07 17.04 30.69
N ALA A 56 -22.53 15.83 30.39
CA ALA A 56 -21.92 14.96 29.40
C ALA A 56 -22.25 15.37 27.93
N ARG A 57 -23.36 16.08 27.71
CA ARG A 57 -23.84 16.44 26.36
C ARG A 57 -22.79 17.03 25.42
N PRO A 58 -21.99 18.05 25.79
CA PRO A 58 -21.04 18.65 24.88
C PRO A 58 -19.98 17.64 24.39
N ALA A 59 -19.47 16.81 25.29
CA ALA A 59 -18.50 15.79 24.91
C ALA A 59 -19.10 14.69 24.02
N VAL A 60 -20.34 14.30 24.27
CA VAL A 60 -21.05 13.30 23.44
C VAL A 60 -21.34 13.86 22.04
N ILE A 61 -21.77 15.14 21.95
CA ILE A 61 -21.97 15.79 20.64
C ILE A 61 -20.66 15.83 19.84
N LEU A 62 -19.56 16.21 20.51
CA LEU A 62 -18.24 16.22 19.88
C LEU A 62 -17.81 14.81 19.44
N ALA A 63 -18.07 13.80 20.27
CA ALA A 63 -17.79 12.39 19.93
C ALA A 63 -18.60 11.93 18.71
N LEU A 64 -19.89 12.27 18.63
CA LEU A 64 -20.73 11.95 17.45
C LEU A 64 -20.23 12.65 16.19
N LEU A 65 -19.73 13.89 16.29
CA LEU A 65 -19.10 14.58 15.17
C LEU A 65 -17.86 13.84 14.71
N VAL A 66 -17.00 13.40 15.64
CA VAL A 66 -15.80 12.62 15.33
C VAL A 66 -16.16 11.27 14.73
N VAL A 67 -17.24 10.61 15.18
CA VAL A 67 -17.77 9.38 14.55
C VAL A 67 -18.15 9.64 13.09
N GLY A 68 -18.85 10.76 12.81
CA GLY A 68 -19.23 11.14 11.45
C GLY A 68 -18.00 11.35 10.54
N ILE A 69 -17.00 12.06 11.04
CA ILE A 69 -15.70 12.24 10.35
C ILE A 69 -15.03 10.88 10.13
N GLY A 70 -15.03 10.00 11.14
CA GLY A 70 -14.49 8.65 11.07
C GLY A 70 -15.13 7.79 9.98
N TYR A 71 -16.46 7.89 9.82
CA TYR A 71 -17.17 7.22 8.71
C TYR A 71 -16.76 7.78 7.36
N PHE A 72 -16.70 9.10 7.22
CA PHE A 72 -16.25 9.72 5.98
C PHE A 72 -14.84 9.27 5.59
N LEU A 73 -13.92 9.23 6.55
CA LEU A 73 -12.55 8.76 6.35
C LEU A 73 -12.52 7.28 5.92
N ASN A 74 -13.19 6.39 6.68
CA ASN A 74 -13.11 4.94 6.45
C ASN A 74 -13.82 4.48 5.17
N LEU A 75 -14.90 5.15 4.77
CA LEU A 75 -15.70 4.72 3.62
C LEU A 75 -15.24 5.32 2.29
N TYR A 76 -14.70 6.55 2.32
CA TYR A 76 -14.36 7.29 1.10
C TYR A 76 -12.87 7.61 1.00
N LEU A 77 -12.31 8.30 1.98
CA LEU A 77 -10.97 8.86 1.83
C LEU A 77 -9.87 7.79 1.88
N ILE A 78 -9.98 6.83 2.79
CA ILE A 78 -8.95 5.79 2.99
C ILE A 78 -8.90 4.83 1.79
N PRO A 79 -9.99 4.26 1.28
CA PRO A 79 -9.93 3.35 0.14
C PRO A 79 -9.32 4.03 -1.09
N GLU A 80 -9.71 5.27 -1.38
CA GLU A 80 -9.23 5.99 -2.54
C GLU A 80 -7.75 6.36 -2.42
N SER A 81 -7.32 6.90 -1.25
CA SER A 81 -5.93 7.22 -0.98
C SER A 81 -5.03 5.98 -1.04
N TYR A 82 -5.49 4.87 -0.48
CA TYR A 82 -4.73 3.63 -0.45
C TYR A 82 -4.63 3.01 -1.85
N ARG A 83 -5.69 3.08 -2.65
CA ARG A 83 -5.71 2.65 -4.05
C ARG A 83 -4.71 3.42 -4.89
N MET A 84 -4.72 4.76 -4.80
CA MET A 84 -3.76 5.62 -5.51
C MET A 84 -2.31 5.34 -5.07
N PHE A 85 -2.09 5.19 -3.77
CA PHE A 85 -0.77 4.85 -3.22
C PHE A 85 -0.25 3.53 -3.79
N ARG A 86 -1.07 2.49 -3.77
CA ARG A 86 -0.70 1.16 -4.27
C ARG A 86 -0.46 1.15 -5.78
N GLN A 87 -1.27 1.89 -6.51
CA GLN A 87 -1.10 2.00 -7.96
C GLN A 87 0.23 2.67 -8.29
N MET A 88 0.54 3.79 -7.64
CA MET A 88 1.81 4.49 -7.84
C MET A 88 3.01 3.67 -7.38
N GLN A 89 2.90 2.95 -6.25
CA GLN A 89 3.95 2.03 -5.79
C GLN A 89 4.20 0.91 -6.80
N TRP A 90 3.13 0.39 -7.41
CA TRP A 90 3.20 -0.61 -8.45
C TRP A 90 3.86 -0.05 -9.72
N ASP A 91 3.44 1.13 -10.16
CA ASP A 91 4.01 1.80 -11.32
C ASP A 91 5.51 2.10 -11.14
N ILE A 92 5.91 2.57 -9.96
CA ILE A 92 7.33 2.76 -9.63
C ILE A 92 8.07 1.43 -9.68
N ARG A 93 7.54 0.39 -9.06
CA ARG A 93 8.19 -0.93 -9.02
C ARG A 93 8.35 -1.55 -10.40
N TYR A 94 7.34 -1.39 -11.27
CA TYR A 94 7.36 -1.99 -12.60
C TYR A 94 8.02 -1.12 -13.66
N ASN A 95 7.83 0.20 -13.63
CA ASN A 95 8.43 1.10 -14.61
C ASN A 95 9.93 1.35 -14.34
N TYR A 96 10.37 1.28 -13.09
CA TYR A 96 11.77 1.49 -12.74
C TYR A 96 12.58 0.20 -12.56
N SER A 97 11.94 -0.97 -12.46
CA SER A 97 12.68 -2.24 -12.35
C SER A 97 13.53 -2.54 -13.59
N HIS A 98 13.16 -2.00 -14.78
CA HIS A 98 13.95 -2.13 -15.99
C HIS A 98 15.19 -1.20 -16.01
N ILE A 99 15.15 -0.13 -15.22
CA ILE A 99 16.25 0.86 -15.15
C ILE A 99 17.29 0.43 -14.11
N LEU A 100 16.94 -0.47 -13.21
CA LEU A 100 17.78 -0.96 -12.11
C LEU A 100 18.60 -2.21 -12.48
N LEU A 101 18.95 -2.39 -13.77
CA LEU A 101 19.98 -3.36 -14.14
C LEU A 101 21.29 -2.93 -13.48
N LYS A 102 21.70 -3.65 -12.44
CA LYS A 102 22.99 -3.41 -11.78
C LYS A 102 24.08 -3.81 -12.74
N GLU A 103 24.98 -2.87 -12.99
CA GLU A 103 26.19 -3.10 -13.81
C GLU A 103 27.12 -4.09 -13.10
N GLY A 104 27.72 -4.98 -13.88
CA GLY A 104 28.64 -5.99 -13.36
C GLY A 104 28.00 -7.09 -12.51
N ALA A 105 26.67 -7.17 -12.45
CA ALA A 105 25.95 -8.18 -11.67
C ALA A 105 24.90 -8.92 -12.51
N PHE A 106 24.61 -10.15 -12.14
CA PHE A 106 23.49 -10.91 -12.69
C PHE A 106 22.18 -10.39 -12.10
N ASN A 107 21.29 -9.94 -12.96
CA ASN A 107 19.98 -9.44 -12.59
C ASN A 107 18.94 -10.51 -12.94
N GLU A 108 18.31 -11.08 -11.93
CA GLU A 108 17.24 -12.05 -12.12
C GLU A 108 15.93 -11.34 -12.46
N LEU A 109 15.34 -11.70 -13.58
CA LEU A 109 14.04 -11.25 -14.02
C LEU A 109 12.97 -12.30 -13.70
N PRO A 110 11.69 -11.90 -13.61
CA PRO A 110 10.60 -12.87 -13.48
C PRO A 110 10.61 -13.94 -14.56
N ASN A 111 10.10 -15.14 -14.24
CA ASN A 111 9.98 -16.29 -15.11
C ASN A 111 11.33 -16.95 -15.52
N GLY A 112 12.34 -16.97 -14.63
CA GLY A 112 13.58 -17.71 -14.88
C GLY A 112 14.51 -17.09 -15.92
N LYS A 113 14.40 -15.77 -16.11
CA LYS A 113 15.27 -15.02 -17.03
C LYS A 113 16.35 -14.29 -16.25
N THR A 114 17.56 -14.29 -16.77
CA THR A 114 18.70 -13.62 -16.16
C THR A 114 19.36 -12.71 -17.16
N VAL A 115 19.61 -11.47 -16.75
CA VAL A 115 20.32 -10.46 -17.56
C VAL A 115 21.59 -10.03 -16.84
N TYR A 116 22.70 -10.03 -17.57
CA TYR A 116 23.95 -9.44 -17.13
C TYR A 116 24.34 -8.32 -18.07
N VAL A 117 24.76 -7.19 -17.54
CA VAL A 117 25.29 -6.06 -18.29
C VAL A 117 26.63 -5.70 -17.68
N ARG A 118 27.67 -5.68 -18.51
CA ARG A 118 29.03 -5.38 -18.04
C ARG A 118 29.18 -3.92 -17.63
N GLU A 119 28.74 -3.02 -18.50
CA GLU A 119 28.90 -1.58 -18.36
C GLU A 119 27.73 -0.84 -19.02
N ARG A 120 27.31 0.25 -18.45
CA ARG A 120 26.35 1.19 -19.03
C ARG A 120 27.04 2.53 -19.25
N THR A 121 27.07 2.97 -20.48
CA THR A 121 27.66 4.27 -20.85
C THR A 121 26.71 5.41 -20.41
N SER A 122 27.26 6.59 -20.15
CA SER A 122 26.51 7.80 -19.81
C SER A 122 25.38 8.14 -20.80
N ASN A 123 25.50 7.72 -22.04
CA ASN A 123 24.49 7.88 -23.09
C ASN A 123 23.39 6.80 -23.05
N GLY A 124 23.40 5.90 -22.05
CA GLY A 124 22.40 4.84 -21.92
C GLY A 124 22.67 3.57 -22.75
N GLU A 125 23.79 3.52 -23.50
CA GLU A 125 24.19 2.32 -24.24
C GLU A 125 24.71 1.25 -23.27
N LEU A 126 24.30 0.01 -23.50
CA LEU A 126 24.72 -1.15 -22.73
C LEU A 126 25.83 -1.89 -23.46
N LYS A 127 26.91 -2.26 -22.75
CA LYS A 127 28.04 -3.02 -23.31
C LYS A 127 28.18 -4.37 -22.61
N GLY A 128 28.48 -5.39 -23.40
CA GLY A 128 28.69 -6.75 -22.90
C GLY A 128 27.45 -7.32 -22.23
N ILE A 129 26.41 -7.53 -23.03
CA ILE A 129 25.10 -8.02 -22.57
C ILE A 129 25.07 -9.54 -22.68
N LEU A 130 24.60 -10.20 -21.63
CA LEU A 130 24.22 -11.60 -21.63
C LEU A 130 22.77 -11.70 -21.17
N TYR A 131 21.94 -12.35 -21.97
CA TYR A 131 20.55 -12.66 -21.64
C TYR A 131 20.36 -14.18 -21.66
N HIS A 132 20.00 -14.73 -20.53
CA HIS A 132 19.74 -16.17 -20.36
C HIS A 132 18.26 -16.37 -20.08
N ASP A 133 17.62 -17.20 -20.90
CA ASP A 133 16.19 -17.56 -20.76
C ASP A 133 16.06 -19.04 -20.44
N ASN A 134 15.65 -19.30 -19.20
CA ASN A 134 15.36 -20.64 -18.68
C ASN A 134 13.86 -20.80 -18.34
N SER A 135 13.00 -20.01 -18.99
CA SER A 135 11.55 -20.07 -18.77
C SER A 135 10.94 -21.39 -19.27
N ASP A 136 11.51 -21.96 -20.31
CA ASP A 136 11.12 -23.25 -20.87
C ASP A 136 12.31 -24.21 -20.83
N GLN A 137 12.20 -25.23 -19.99
CA GLN A 137 13.25 -26.25 -19.85
C GLN A 137 13.57 -26.99 -21.17
N LYS A 138 12.67 -26.93 -22.15
CA LYS A 138 12.87 -27.57 -23.48
C LYS A 138 13.64 -26.65 -24.45
N ASN A 139 13.68 -25.33 -24.19
CA ASN A 139 14.25 -24.35 -25.11
C ASN A 139 15.14 -23.34 -24.37
N ILE A 140 16.11 -23.83 -23.64
CA ILE A 140 17.04 -22.95 -22.92
C ILE A 140 17.87 -22.17 -23.96
N SER A 141 17.82 -20.85 -23.90
CA SER A 141 18.56 -19.99 -24.82
C SER A 141 19.40 -18.95 -24.07
N THR A 142 20.61 -18.77 -24.59
CA THR A 142 21.53 -17.72 -24.13
C THR A 142 21.86 -16.81 -25.30
N ILE A 143 21.70 -15.51 -25.10
CA ILE A 143 22.01 -14.50 -26.10
C ILE A 143 23.12 -13.62 -25.55
N MET A 144 24.18 -13.45 -26.30
CA MET A 144 25.30 -12.56 -25.97
C MET A 144 25.42 -11.51 -27.06
N ALA A 145 25.65 -10.25 -26.63
CA ALA A 145 25.85 -9.14 -27.56
C ALA A 145 26.94 -8.20 -27.07
N ALA A 146 27.70 -7.66 -28.04
CA ALA A 146 28.75 -6.70 -27.71
C ALA A 146 28.16 -5.36 -27.23
N ARG A 147 27.06 -4.93 -27.86
CA ARG A 147 26.42 -3.63 -27.59
C ARG A 147 24.91 -3.78 -27.61
N GLY A 148 24.21 -2.89 -26.90
CA GLY A 148 22.77 -2.80 -26.97
C GLY A 148 22.23 -1.51 -26.39
N ALA A 149 20.96 -1.25 -26.68
CA ALA A 149 20.24 -0.11 -26.15
C ALA A 149 18.89 -0.54 -25.58
N LEU A 150 18.52 0.04 -24.45
CA LEU A 150 17.20 -0.12 -23.88
C LEU A 150 16.29 0.94 -24.52
N VAL A 151 15.26 0.48 -25.22
CA VAL A 151 14.26 1.33 -25.87
C VAL A 151 12.91 1.11 -25.21
N GLU A 152 12.31 2.19 -24.74
CA GLU A 152 10.93 2.13 -24.23
C GLU A 152 9.94 1.98 -25.39
N SER A 153 9.03 1.04 -25.28
CA SER A 153 7.92 0.83 -26.21
C SER A 153 6.60 0.87 -25.46
N ASN A 154 5.51 1.19 -26.15
CA ASN A 154 4.16 1.21 -25.56
C ASN A 154 3.76 -0.14 -24.91
N ASP A 155 4.35 -1.25 -25.35
CA ASP A 155 4.07 -2.61 -24.87
C ASP A 155 5.09 -3.11 -23.83
N GLY A 156 6.10 -2.32 -23.47
CA GLY A 156 7.14 -2.70 -22.52
C GLY A 156 8.53 -2.22 -22.95
N ALA A 157 9.54 -2.60 -22.20
CA ALA A 157 10.93 -2.29 -22.53
C ALA A 157 11.44 -3.29 -23.59
N ARG A 158 12.13 -2.78 -24.61
CA ARG A 158 12.82 -3.57 -25.63
C ARG A 158 14.30 -3.37 -25.50
N VAL A 159 15.07 -4.45 -25.48
CA VAL A 159 16.52 -4.39 -25.60
C VAL A 159 16.88 -4.70 -27.04
N VAL A 160 17.43 -3.70 -27.73
CA VAL A 160 18.01 -3.87 -29.06
C VAL A 160 19.47 -4.23 -28.87
N MET A 161 19.88 -5.38 -29.34
CA MET A 161 21.22 -5.92 -29.23
C MET A 161 21.91 -5.89 -30.59
N PHE A 162 23.19 -5.60 -30.60
CA PHE A 162 24.02 -5.53 -31.79
C PHE A 162 25.27 -6.41 -31.65
N ASP A 163 25.72 -6.96 -32.77
CA ASP A 163 26.94 -7.74 -32.88
C ASP A 163 26.97 -8.89 -31.86
N GLY A 164 26.08 -9.86 -32.05
CA GLY A 164 25.92 -10.91 -31.05
C GLY A 164 25.69 -12.30 -31.60
N ASN A 165 25.51 -13.25 -30.69
CA ASN A 165 25.13 -14.60 -31.01
C ASN A 165 24.02 -15.10 -30.08
N ARG A 166 23.18 -15.99 -30.58
CA ARG A 166 22.18 -16.74 -29.85
C ARG A 166 22.56 -18.20 -29.82
N GLN A 167 22.66 -18.75 -28.64
CA GLN A 167 22.97 -20.14 -28.37
C GLN A 167 21.73 -20.85 -27.84
N VAL A 168 21.38 -21.98 -28.47
CA VAL A 168 20.26 -22.82 -28.05
C VAL A 168 20.77 -24.24 -27.91
N VAL A 169 20.50 -24.84 -26.77
CA VAL A 169 20.83 -26.26 -26.54
C VAL A 169 19.57 -27.12 -26.79
N ASP A 170 19.64 -28.01 -27.73
CA ASP A 170 18.56 -28.99 -27.95
C ASP A 170 18.62 -30.09 -26.85
N PRO A 171 17.61 -30.21 -26.02
CA PRO A 171 17.62 -31.15 -24.89
C PRO A 171 17.57 -32.61 -25.32
N ASN A 172 17.11 -32.93 -26.58
CA ASN A 172 17.01 -34.30 -27.05
C ASN A 172 18.33 -34.82 -27.59
N ASN A 173 19.12 -33.96 -28.24
CA ASN A 173 20.36 -34.34 -28.92
C ASN A 173 21.62 -33.78 -28.30
N ASN A 174 21.51 -32.96 -27.22
CA ASN A 174 22.61 -32.21 -26.62
C ASN A 174 23.45 -31.42 -27.64
N ARG A 175 22.84 -31.02 -28.76
CA ARG A 175 23.52 -30.25 -29.80
C ARG A 175 23.37 -28.76 -29.50
N LEU A 176 24.50 -28.06 -29.52
CA LEU A 176 24.55 -26.60 -29.43
C LEU A 176 24.34 -26.01 -30.84
N SER A 177 23.29 -25.23 -30.99
CA SER A 177 23.05 -24.38 -32.18
C SER A 177 23.47 -22.94 -31.86
N VAL A 178 24.30 -22.37 -32.70
CA VAL A 178 24.77 -20.98 -32.55
C VAL A 178 24.36 -20.18 -33.78
N LEU A 179 23.58 -19.14 -33.58
CA LEU A 179 23.14 -18.20 -34.60
C LEU A 179 23.81 -16.84 -34.34
N TYR A 180 24.58 -16.35 -35.28
CA TYR A 180 25.15 -15.00 -35.24
C TYR A 180 24.17 -13.99 -35.84
N PHE A 181 24.12 -12.79 -35.28
CA PHE A 181 23.25 -11.73 -35.75
C PHE A 181 23.95 -10.35 -35.65
N ASP A 182 23.68 -9.48 -36.59
CA ASP A 182 24.11 -8.09 -36.54
C ASP A 182 23.19 -7.25 -35.64
N ARG A 183 21.88 -7.60 -35.65
CA ARG A 183 20.85 -6.95 -34.82
C ARG A 183 19.81 -7.96 -34.34
N HIS A 184 19.51 -7.95 -33.04
CA HIS A 184 18.44 -8.74 -32.44
C HIS A 184 17.65 -7.89 -31.43
N VAL A 185 16.34 -8.06 -31.42
CA VAL A 185 15.46 -7.32 -30.49
C VAL A 185 14.82 -8.30 -29.55
N ILE A 186 15.02 -8.10 -28.28
CA ILE A 186 14.35 -8.87 -27.23
C ILE A 186 13.32 -7.97 -26.58
N GLU A 187 12.07 -8.43 -26.55
CA GLU A 187 11.05 -7.81 -25.75
C GLU A 187 11.17 -8.33 -24.31
N ILE A 188 11.57 -7.45 -23.42
CA ILE A 188 11.40 -7.71 -22.00
C ILE A 188 9.91 -7.44 -21.75
N LYS A 189 9.08 -8.46 -22.00
CA LYS A 189 7.65 -8.36 -21.69
C LYS A 189 7.54 -8.01 -20.21
N THR A 190 7.38 -6.73 -19.97
CA THR A 190 6.81 -6.29 -18.70
C THR A 190 5.44 -6.92 -18.68
N ASN A 191 5.14 -7.68 -17.65
CA ASN A 191 3.81 -8.26 -17.46
C ASN A 191 2.74 -7.15 -17.30
N LYS A 192 2.59 -6.26 -18.30
CA LYS A 192 1.46 -5.34 -18.38
C LYS A 192 0.13 -6.11 -18.40
N GLY A 193 0.13 -7.33 -18.93
CA GLY A 193 -1.01 -8.25 -18.81
C GLY A 193 -1.27 -8.75 -17.39
N LYS A 194 -0.25 -8.79 -16.52
CA LYS A 194 -0.44 -9.03 -15.08
C LYS A 194 -0.73 -7.75 -14.30
N ALA A 195 -0.51 -6.56 -14.87
CA ALA A 195 -1.00 -5.32 -14.28
C ALA A 195 -2.55 -5.31 -14.22
N ASN A 196 -3.22 -5.97 -15.16
CA ASN A 196 -4.68 -6.19 -15.11
C ASN A 196 -5.09 -7.31 -14.14
N ASN A 197 -4.17 -8.18 -13.72
CA ASN A 197 -4.40 -9.22 -12.72
C ASN A 197 -3.75 -8.89 -11.36
N ARG A 198 -3.57 -7.60 -11.06
CA ARG A 198 -3.14 -7.19 -9.75
C ARG A 198 -4.18 -7.63 -8.72
N HIS A 199 -3.74 -8.44 -7.76
CA HIS A 199 -4.59 -8.77 -6.61
C HIS A 199 -4.89 -7.48 -5.83
N VAL A 200 -6.16 -7.04 -5.89
CA VAL A 200 -6.62 -5.84 -5.19
C VAL A 200 -6.84 -6.20 -3.72
N GLU A 201 -6.08 -5.58 -2.82
CA GLU A 201 -6.19 -5.83 -1.39
C GLU A 201 -7.54 -5.36 -0.83
N ALA A 202 -7.98 -5.96 0.29
CA ALA A 202 -9.23 -5.60 0.96
C ALA A 202 -9.33 -4.10 1.28
N ARG A 203 -8.20 -3.45 1.58
CA ARG A 203 -8.14 -2.01 1.93
C ARG A 203 -8.38 -1.07 0.76
N GLU A 204 -8.21 -1.54 -0.47
CA GLU A 204 -8.41 -0.75 -1.70
C GLU A 204 -9.86 -0.78 -2.17
N ARG A 205 -10.65 -1.75 -1.69
CA ARG A 205 -12.01 -1.99 -2.15
C ARG A 205 -13.01 -1.08 -1.45
N HIS A 206 -14.03 -0.68 -2.18
CA HIS A 206 -15.18 0.00 -1.58
C HIS A 206 -16.03 -0.96 -0.73
N LEU A 207 -16.83 -0.41 0.18
CA LEU A 207 -17.64 -1.20 1.09
C LEU A 207 -18.59 -2.16 0.35
N SER A 208 -19.19 -1.76 -0.76
CA SER A 208 -20.04 -2.58 -1.60
C SER A 208 -19.33 -3.83 -2.16
N GLU A 209 -18.07 -3.67 -2.56
CA GLU A 209 -17.25 -4.76 -3.10
C GLU A 209 -16.77 -5.73 -2.00
N LEU A 210 -16.63 -5.25 -0.75
CA LEU A 210 -16.24 -6.09 0.38
C LEU A 210 -17.32 -7.06 0.80
N PHE A 211 -18.59 -6.68 0.71
CA PHE A 211 -19.71 -7.53 1.09
C PHE A 211 -20.30 -8.35 -0.05
N ASN A 212 -20.08 -7.94 -1.31
CA ASN A 212 -20.54 -8.66 -2.48
C ASN A 212 -19.42 -8.94 -3.49
N PRO A 213 -18.52 -9.90 -3.20
CA PRO A 213 -17.37 -10.21 -4.05
C PRO A 213 -17.74 -11.13 -5.24
N GLU A 214 -18.91 -10.97 -5.86
CA GLU A 214 -19.48 -11.96 -6.80
C GLU A 214 -18.75 -12.15 -8.13
N ASN A 215 -17.80 -11.29 -8.51
CA ASN A 215 -17.28 -11.27 -9.88
C ASN A 215 -15.81 -11.69 -10.07
N GLU A 216 -15.13 -12.22 -9.07
CA GLU A 216 -13.74 -12.63 -9.22
C GLU A 216 -13.52 -14.04 -8.65
N ASN A 217 -12.60 -14.78 -9.25
CA ASN A 217 -12.04 -16.03 -8.70
C ASN A 217 -11.26 -15.74 -7.42
N ILE A 218 -11.98 -15.39 -6.36
CA ILE A 218 -11.44 -14.99 -5.06
C ILE A 218 -11.24 -16.26 -4.24
N SER A 219 -10.04 -16.43 -3.68
CA SER A 219 -9.73 -17.48 -2.72
C SER A 219 -10.66 -17.40 -1.49
N LEU A 220 -10.99 -18.55 -0.91
CA LEU A 220 -11.79 -18.61 0.32
C LEU A 220 -11.17 -17.81 1.47
N ASP A 221 -9.83 -17.80 1.55
CA ASP A 221 -9.08 -17.03 2.55
C ASP A 221 -9.24 -15.52 2.36
N ASP A 222 -9.34 -15.04 1.14
CA ASP A 222 -9.49 -13.63 0.85
C ASP A 222 -10.92 -13.14 1.08
N ARG A 223 -11.94 -13.99 0.89
CA ARG A 223 -13.32 -13.70 1.29
C ARG A 223 -13.44 -13.38 2.78
N GLY A 224 -12.77 -14.18 3.62
CA GLY A 224 -12.73 -13.92 5.07
C GLY A 224 -12.14 -12.56 5.40
N LYS A 225 -11.02 -12.19 4.75
CA LYS A 225 -10.37 -10.90 4.93
C LYS A 225 -11.26 -9.71 4.51
N PHE A 226 -12.02 -9.87 3.43
CA PHE A 226 -12.92 -8.82 2.93
C PHE A 226 -14.07 -8.56 3.90
N ILE A 227 -14.71 -9.61 4.39
CA ILE A 227 -15.81 -9.51 5.39
C ILE A 227 -15.30 -8.85 6.67
N VAL A 228 -14.13 -9.29 7.18
CA VAL A 228 -13.52 -8.72 8.38
C VAL A 228 -13.20 -7.23 8.19
N GLU A 229 -12.60 -6.85 7.06
CA GLU A 229 -12.28 -5.45 6.77
C GLU A 229 -13.55 -4.59 6.64
N GLY A 230 -14.62 -5.12 6.01
CA GLY A 230 -15.92 -4.45 5.93
C GLY A 230 -16.52 -4.15 7.30
N HIS A 231 -16.58 -5.14 8.18
CA HIS A 231 -17.08 -4.96 9.56
C HIS A 231 -16.19 -4.02 10.37
N LYS A 232 -14.86 -4.11 10.21
CA LYS A 232 -13.92 -3.23 10.88
C LYS A 232 -14.17 -1.77 10.52
N ARG A 233 -14.41 -1.45 9.24
CA ARG A 233 -14.71 -0.07 8.80
C ARG A 233 -16.00 0.48 9.38
N LEU A 234 -17.00 -0.37 9.60
CA LEU A 234 -18.27 0.02 10.20
C LEU A 234 -18.15 0.22 11.72
N ILE A 235 -17.34 -0.60 12.39
CA ILE A 235 -17.24 -0.58 13.86
C ILE A 235 -16.21 0.43 14.35
N SER A 236 -15.09 0.62 13.61
CA SER A 236 -13.99 1.44 14.10
C SER A 236 -14.35 2.89 14.47
N PRO A 237 -15.25 3.62 13.79
CA PRO A 237 -15.58 4.98 14.18
C PRO A 237 -16.23 5.08 15.56
N TRP A 238 -16.94 4.03 15.99
CA TRP A 238 -17.59 3.97 17.31
C TRP A 238 -16.61 4.00 18.48
N GLN A 239 -15.32 3.72 18.24
CA GLN A 239 -14.27 3.84 19.25
C GLN A 239 -14.21 5.24 19.88
N ALA A 240 -14.46 6.29 19.10
CA ALA A 240 -14.48 7.64 19.59
C ALA A 240 -15.58 7.86 20.65
N LEU A 241 -16.76 7.31 20.38
CA LEU A 241 -17.89 7.40 21.32
C LEU A 241 -17.66 6.54 22.56
N THR A 242 -17.21 5.28 22.38
CA THR A 242 -16.97 4.38 23.52
C THR A 242 -15.91 4.90 24.46
N LEU A 243 -14.78 5.39 23.95
CA LEU A 243 -13.72 5.98 24.77
C LEU A 243 -14.21 7.24 25.50
N THR A 244 -15.00 8.10 24.82
CA THR A 244 -15.59 9.29 25.43
C THR A 244 -16.55 8.92 26.55
N ILE A 245 -17.43 7.93 26.37
CA ILE A 245 -18.36 7.46 27.41
C ILE A 245 -17.59 6.91 28.62
N VAL A 246 -16.55 6.12 28.38
CA VAL A 246 -15.70 5.59 29.47
C VAL A 246 -15.03 6.72 30.24
N ALA A 247 -14.45 7.73 29.57
CA ALA A 247 -13.85 8.87 30.22
C ALA A 247 -14.87 9.64 31.08
N LEU A 248 -16.05 9.91 30.54
CA LEU A 248 -17.12 10.60 31.24
C LEU A 248 -17.63 9.78 32.44
N ALA A 249 -17.82 8.47 32.27
CA ALA A 249 -18.23 7.59 33.35
C ALA A 249 -17.23 7.63 34.52
N CYS A 250 -15.94 7.54 34.24
CA CYS A 250 -14.89 7.61 35.26
C CYS A 250 -14.85 8.96 35.98
N LEU A 251 -14.95 10.07 35.23
CA LEU A 251 -14.74 11.43 35.78
C LEU A 251 -16.03 12.02 36.40
N ILE A 252 -17.18 11.73 35.81
CA ILE A 252 -18.45 12.25 36.31
C ILE A 252 -19.03 11.37 37.44
N SER A 253 -18.87 10.02 37.37
CA SER A 253 -19.40 9.11 38.40
C SER A 253 -18.48 8.92 39.60
N GLY A 254 -17.21 9.36 39.49
CA GLY A 254 -16.22 9.26 40.56
C GLY A 254 -16.74 9.93 41.84
N SER A 255 -16.89 9.15 42.94
CA SER A 255 -17.21 9.68 44.22
C SER A 255 -16.07 10.54 44.74
N PHE A 256 -16.34 11.79 45.09
CA PHE A 256 -15.40 12.65 45.78
C PHE A 256 -15.01 12.01 47.11
N SER A 257 -13.96 11.21 47.16
CA SER A 257 -13.39 10.76 48.41
C SER A 257 -12.57 11.92 49.00
N ARG A 258 -12.98 12.43 50.17
CA ARG A 258 -12.25 13.42 50.97
C ARG A 258 -10.90 12.90 51.50
N ARG A 259 -10.45 11.72 51.09
CA ARG A 259 -9.31 10.99 51.68
C ARG A 259 -8.08 10.93 50.74
N SER A 260 -7.74 11.98 50.05
CA SER A 260 -6.40 12.07 49.48
C SER A 260 -5.88 13.50 49.75
N GLN A 261 -5.43 13.71 50.94
CA GLN A 261 -4.34 14.61 51.24
C GLN A 261 -3.10 13.79 51.41
#